data_4d6c87e6018bf98189890b01b99314f3
#
_entry.id   4d6c87e6018bf98189890b01b99314f3
#
_cell.length_a   1.000
_cell.length_b   1.000
_cell.length_c   1.000
_cell.angle_alpha   90.00
_cell.angle_beta   90.00
_cell.angle_gamma   90.00
#
_symmetry.space_group_name_H-M   'P 1'
#
loop_
_entity.id
_entity.type
_entity.pdbx_description
1 polymer ?
#
loop_
_entity_poly.entity_id
_entity_poly.type
_entity_poly.pdbx_seq_one_letter_code
_entity_poly.pdbx_strand_id
1 'polypeptide(L)'
;LWELLLDAAGRQSASVRLTGAQAYAHILHGSAFPAESTPVEDLPDLVKRLTAGMAVLLLDGCAKGIAFSVQALKYRSVDEPEGEGNLRGSREGFADLLRVNLSLLRRLVRTDDLVLEVAQADTAAGTEYAICYCRSRADPAMVRQVRQTLAAAKPELLLDSSYFVPWLLPSRARLFTPVSYTQRPAAASAKLCEGRIVVLVNGSPSAMVLPALFCENFECLDDYASTAVFASFLRVLNYASFYLTVFLPGAFVCLAVYLPELIPPQLLYKIEAAEKATPLPLFAEMLLVILLLEVIREAGLRMPQSLGHSVSLVSALIIGDAAVSSGFISTPLLTVTALSVTTGFVIPELSHEITVFRFLFILCGGLWGLFGISLLGMVMLLNL
;
A
#
# COMPACT_ATOMS: atom_id res chain seq x y z
N LEU A 1 31.19 -19.49 -6.91
CA LEU A 1 32.34 -19.06 -6.06
C LEU A 1 33.59 -19.91 -6.34
N TRP A 2 33.49 -21.25 -6.38
CA TRP A 2 34.61 -22.14 -6.64
C TRP A 2 35.27 -21.90 -8.01
N GLU A 3 34.47 -21.72 -9.07
CA GLU A 3 34.95 -21.37 -10.40
C GLU A 3 35.65 -20.01 -10.44
N LEU A 4 35.10 -19.02 -9.73
CA LEU A 4 35.69 -17.68 -9.61
C LEU A 4 37.02 -17.73 -8.83
N LEU A 5 37.12 -18.58 -7.79
CA LEU A 5 38.36 -18.81 -7.04
C LEU A 5 39.40 -19.48 -7.91
N LEU A 6 39.01 -20.47 -8.73
CA LEU A 6 39.92 -21.16 -9.65
C LEU A 6 40.39 -20.24 -10.77
N ASP A 7 39.53 -19.40 -11.33
CA ASP A 7 39.87 -18.42 -12.38
C ASP A 7 40.81 -17.32 -11.83
N ALA A 8 40.55 -16.82 -10.61
CA ALA A 8 41.42 -15.88 -9.93
C ALA A 8 42.80 -16.47 -9.60
N ALA A 9 42.82 -17.73 -9.15
CA ALA A 9 44.09 -18.45 -8.91
C ALA A 9 44.86 -18.74 -10.19
N GLY A 10 44.15 -19.03 -11.31
CA GLY A 10 44.77 -19.28 -12.63
C GLY A 10 45.32 -18.03 -13.32
N ARG A 11 44.83 -16.84 -13.00
CA ARG A 11 45.34 -15.57 -13.53
C ARG A 11 46.64 -15.09 -12.86
N GLN A 12 46.91 -15.55 -11.66
CA GLN A 12 48.20 -15.29 -10.98
C GLN A 12 49.20 -16.36 -11.36
N SER A 13 49.94 -16.10 -12.41
CA SER A 13 51.10 -16.88 -12.82
C SER A 13 52.18 -16.79 -11.74
N ALA A 14 52.53 -17.95 -11.21
CA ALA A 14 53.78 -18.29 -10.57
C ALA A 14 54.02 -17.99 -9.07
N SER A 15 54.16 -19.07 -8.33
CA SER A 15 55.20 -19.32 -7.29
C SER A 15 55.33 -18.40 -6.07
N VAL A 16 54.42 -17.49 -5.78
CA VAL A 16 54.40 -16.78 -4.50
C VAL A 16 53.54 -17.56 -3.50
N ARG A 17 54.15 -18.25 -2.55
CA ARG A 17 53.44 -18.81 -1.39
C ARG A 17 52.99 -17.66 -0.50
N LEU A 18 51.72 -17.31 -0.60
CA LEU A 18 51.10 -16.33 0.30
C LEU A 18 50.87 -16.97 1.66
N THR A 19 51.20 -16.28 2.73
CA THR A 19 50.73 -16.65 4.07
C THR A 19 49.21 -16.40 4.17
N GLY A 20 48.50 -17.11 5.08
CA GLY A 20 47.06 -16.95 5.25
C GLY A 20 46.63 -15.49 5.42
N ALA A 21 47.35 -14.69 6.19
CA ALA A 21 47.09 -13.26 6.39
C ALA A 21 47.27 -12.43 5.11
N GLN A 22 48.25 -12.75 4.27
CA GLN A 22 48.48 -12.08 2.99
C GLN A 22 47.37 -12.45 1.97
N ALA A 23 46.98 -13.71 1.94
CA ALA A 23 45.84 -14.18 1.12
C ALA A 23 44.53 -13.51 1.53
N TYR A 24 44.28 -13.41 2.83
CA TYR A 24 43.13 -12.71 3.38
C TYR A 24 43.06 -11.24 2.93
N ALA A 25 44.14 -10.48 3.13
CA ALA A 25 44.23 -9.08 2.73
C ALA A 25 44.07 -8.90 1.20
N HIS A 26 44.66 -9.82 0.43
CA HIS A 26 44.56 -9.77 -1.03
C HIS A 26 43.16 -10.06 -1.55
N ILE A 27 42.41 -10.97 -0.93
CA ILE A 27 41.05 -11.31 -1.28
C ILE A 27 40.08 -10.20 -0.82
N LEU A 28 40.26 -9.63 0.36
CA LEU A 28 39.38 -8.61 0.92
C LEU A 28 39.54 -7.25 0.22
N HIS A 29 40.72 -6.84 -0.14
CA HIS A 29 41.05 -5.54 -0.71
C HIS A 29 41.44 -5.58 -2.19
N GLY A 30 41.63 -6.77 -2.74
CA GLY A 30 41.98 -6.98 -4.15
C GLY A 30 40.73 -6.99 -5.01
N SER A 31 40.79 -6.41 -6.22
CA SER A 31 39.73 -6.45 -7.22
C SER A 31 39.56 -7.85 -7.87
N ALA A 32 40.04 -8.90 -7.25
CA ALA A 32 40.03 -10.26 -7.80
C ALA A 32 38.61 -10.87 -7.87
N PHE A 33 37.69 -10.40 -7.04
CA PHE A 33 36.34 -10.92 -6.99
C PHE A 33 35.31 -9.80 -7.34
N PRO A 34 34.44 -10.04 -8.29
CA PRO A 34 33.35 -9.08 -8.64
C PRO A 34 32.22 -9.05 -7.61
N ALA A 35 32.32 -9.74 -6.48
CA ALA A 35 31.32 -9.80 -5.43
C ALA A 35 31.71 -8.92 -4.23
N GLU A 36 30.75 -8.24 -3.64
CA GLU A 36 30.94 -7.52 -2.37
C GLU A 36 31.43 -8.47 -1.30
N SER A 37 32.58 -8.16 -0.72
CA SER A 37 33.23 -8.93 0.35
C SER A 37 33.21 -8.16 1.67
N THR A 38 32.79 -8.80 2.73
CA THR A 38 32.78 -8.24 4.09
C THR A 38 33.55 -9.13 5.06
N PRO A 39 34.37 -8.56 5.99
CA PRO A 39 35.03 -9.34 6.97
C PRO A 39 34.08 -9.99 7.98
N VAL A 40 34.40 -11.18 8.43
CA VAL A 40 33.72 -11.93 9.49
C VAL A 40 34.70 -12.11 10.64
N GLU A 41 34.37 -11.55 11.81
CA GLU A 41 35.31 -11.52 12.94
C GLU A 41 35.00 -12.59 13.99
N ASP A 42 33.71 -12.89 14.21
CA ASP A 42 33.23 -13.76 15.26
C ASP A 42 32.36 -14.89 14.77
N LEU A 43 32.26 -15.97 15.57
CA LEU A 43 31.41 -17.11 15.28
C LEU A 43 29.90 -16.74 15.19
N PRO A 44 29.34 -15.87 16.06
CA PRO A 44 27.96 -15.39 15.91
C PRO A 44 27.71 -14.63 14.59
N ASP A 45 28.65 -13.78 14.15
CA ASP A 45 28.58 -13.07 12.86
C ASP A 45 28.67 -14.05 11.68
N LEU A 46 29.54 -15.09 11.79
CA LEU A 46 29.62 -16.16 10.80
C LEU A 46 28.27 -16.88 10.63
N VAL A 47 27.65 -17.30 11.75
CA VAL A 47 26.36 -17.99 11.71
C VAL A 47 25.25 -17.08 11.13
N LYS A 48 25.23 -15.80 11.53
CA LYS A 48 24.28 -14.80 11.02
C LYS A 48 24.42 -14.63 9.51
N ARG A 49 25.63 -14.58 8.97
CA ARG A 49 25.87 -14.45 7.52
C ARG A 49 25.57 -15.72 6.74
N LEU A 50 25.87 -16.88 7.29
CA LEU A 50 25.51 -18.17 6.68
C LEU A 50 23.98 -18.34 6.63
N THR A 51 23.27 -18.01 7.71
CA THR A 51 21.79 -18.05 7.74
C THR A 51 21.15 -17.01 6.83
N ALA A 52 21.85 -15.89 6.58
CA ALA A 52 21.46 -14.91 5.58
C ALA A 52 21.75 -15.37 4.13
N GLY A 53 22.29 -16.58 3.92
CA GLY A 53 22.56 -17.14 2.58
C GLY A 53 23.83 -16.60 1.92
N MET A 54 24.76 -16.00 2.67
CA MET A 54 26.07 -15.59 2.17
C MET A 54 27.04 -16.80 2.15
N ALA A 55 27.95 -16.81 1.19
CA ALA A 55 29.07 -17.76 1.22
C ALA A 55 30.18 -17.19 2.07
N VAL A 56 30.71 -17.98 3.01
CA VAL A 56 31.82 -17.56 3.87
C VAL A 56 33.09 -18.39 3.52
N LEU A 57 34.17 -17.69 3.24
CA LEU A 57 35.48 -18.26 3.01
C LEU A 57 36.31 -18.17 4.31
N LEU A 58 36.72 -19.32 4.81
CA LEU A 58 37.67 -19.44 5.92
C LEU A 58 39.02 -19.87 5.36
N LEU A 59 40.06 -19.16 5.74
CA LEU A 59 41.43 -19.45 5.30
C LEU A 59 42.21 -20.04 6.47
N ASP A 60 42.95 -21.12 6.20
CA ASP A 60 43.83 -21.73 7.19
C ASP A 60 44.89 -20.75 7.66
N GLY A 61 45.10 -20.67 8.97
CA GLY A 61 46.02 -19.72 9.58
C GLY A 61 45.48 -18.28 9.74
N CYS A 62 44.20 -18.04 9.44
CA CYS A 62 43.51 -16.76 9.69
C CYS A 62 42.41 -16.92 10.71
N ALA A 63 42.36 -16.02 11.72
CA ALA A 63 41.29 -15.99 12.72
C ALA A 63 39.98 -15.33 12.20
N LYS A 64 40.03 -14.72 11.02
CA LYS A 64 38.89 -14.00 10.41
C LYS A 64 38.48 -14.67 9.11
N GLY A 65 37.16 -14.68 8.84
CA GLY A 65 36.59 -15.13 7.57
C GLY A 65 36.24 -13.96 6.63
N ILE A 66 35.88 -14.29 5.39
CA ILE A 66 35.39 -13.33 4.40
C ILE A 66 34.04 -13.83 3.92
N ALA A 67 32.97 -13.02 4.10
CA ALA A 67 31.67 -13.32 3.57
C ALA A 67 31.48 -12.66 2.19
N PHE A 68 30.92 -13.42 1.25
CA PHE A 68 30.63 -12.98 -0.10
C PHE A 68 29.10 -12.98 -0.33
N SER A 69 28.57 -11.89 -0.86
CA SER A 69 27.19 -11.80 -1.30
C SER A 69 27.04 -12.50 -2.67
N VAL A 70 26.87 -13.83 -2.65
CA VAL A 70 26.71 -14.67 -3.85
C VAL A 70 25.33 -15.28 -3.97
N GLN A 71 24.36 -14.66 -3.35
CA GLN A 71 22.98 -15.13 -3.37
C GLN A 71 22.43 -15.00 -4.80
N ALA A 72 22.28 -16.13 -5.50
CA ALA A 72 21.50 -16.25 -6.72
C ALA A 72 20.02 -16.42 -6.36
N LEU A 73 19.46 -15.48 -5.60
CA LEU A 73 18.05 -15.51 -5.24
C LEU A 73 17.23 -15.32 -6.51
N LYS A 74 16.33 -16.26 -6.80
CA LYS A 74 15.29 -16.04 -7.79
C LYS A 74 14.27 -15.10 -7.17
N TYR A 75 14.27 -13.87 -7.61
CA TYR A 75 13.28 -12.86 -7.23
C TYR A 75 12.45 -12.47 -8.44
N ARG A 76 11.27 -11.94 -8.17
CA ARG A 76 10.39 -11.39 -9.20
C ARG A 76 11.14 -10.29 -9.95
N SER A 77 11.13 -10.36 -11.27
CA SER A 77 11.65 -9.28 -12.12
C SER A 77 10.85 -8.00 -11.90
N VAL A 78 11.36 -6.88 -12.43
CA VAL A 78 10.62 -5.62 -12.46
C VAL A 78 9.44 -5.80 -13.42
N ASP A 79 8.26 -5.99 -12.86
CA ASP A 79 7.00 -6.23 -13.58
C ASP A 79 6.01 -5.09 -13.34
N GLU A 80 4.93 -5.06 -14.10
CA GLU A 80 3.84 -4.09 -13.90
C GLU A 80 3.09 -4.40 -12.59
N PRO A 81 2.80 -3.37 -11.74
CA PRO A 81 2.07 -3.57 -10.50
C PRO A 81 0.64 -4.04 -10.77
N GLU A 82 0.20 -5.05 -10.04
CA GLU A 82 -1.17 -5.57 -10.17
C GLU A 82 -2.22 -4.65 -9.51
N GLY A 83 -1.81 -3.88 -8.48
CA GLY A 83 -2.69 -3.01 -7.69
C GLY A 83 -2.86 -1.59 -8.24
N GLU A 84 -1.93 -1.11 -9.09
CA GLU A 84 -1.94 0.25 -9.61
C GLU A 84 -1.88 0.24 -11.14
N GLY A 85 -3.03 0.15 -11.79
CA GLY A 85 -3.14 0.24 -13.27
C GLY A 85 -2.88 1.67 -13.77
N ASN A 86 -2.12 1.82 -14.86
CA ASN A 86 -1.87 3.10 -15.52
C ASN A 86 -2.19 2.96 -17.00
N LEU A 87 -2.89 3.95 -17.58
CA LEU A 87 -3.15 3.99 -19.00
C LEU A 87 -1.93 4.49 -19.79
N ARG A 88 -1.14 5.41 -19.19
CA ARG A 88 0.03 6.04 -19.79
C ARG A 88 1.18 6.12 -18.80
N GLY A 89 2.41 6.13 -19.30
CA GLY A 89 3.62 6.30 -18.51
C GLY A 89 4.38 5.01 -18.25
N SER A 90 5.26 5.02 -17.24
CA SER A 90 6.08 3.86 -16.88
C SER A 90 5.23 2.74 -16.33
N ARG A 91 5.45 1.53 -16.82
CA ARG A 91 4.82 0.30 -16.33
C ARG A 91 5.67 -0.43 -15.29
N GLU A 92 6.82 0.11 -14.94
CA GLU A 92 7.71 -0.49 -13.97
C GLU A 92 7.11 -0.41 -12.57
N GLY A 93 7.10 -1.52 -11.87
CA GLY A 93 6.79 -1.65 -10.45
C GLY A 93 8.03 -1.87 -9.60
N PHE A 94 7.89 -1.68 -8.30
CA PHE A 94 8.91 -2.11 -7.34
C PHE A 94 9.00 -3.64 -7.29
N ALA A 95 10.22 -4.14 -7.06
CA ALA A 95 10.51 -5.55 -6.83
C ALA A 95 10.57 -5.86 -5.34
N ASP A 96 10.66 -7.15 -4.98
CA ASP A 96 10.76 -7.57 -3.58
C ASP A 96 12.13 -7.19 -2.97
N LEU A 97 13.18 -7.05 -3.78
CA LEU A 97 14.52 -6.73 -3.31
C LEU A 97 14.72 -5.22 -3.10
N LEU A 98 15.05 -4.84 -1.87
CA LEU A 98 15.32 -3.44 -1.50
C LEU A 98 16.39 -2.79 -2.38
N ARG A 99 17.50 -3.47 -2.66
CA ARG A 99 18.62 -2.93 -3.47
C ARG A 99 18.19 -2.61 -4.90
N VAL A 100 17.33 -3.43 -5.50
CA VAL A 100 16.74 -3.17 -6.83
C VAL A 100 15.90 -1.91 -6.78
N ASN A 101 15.03 -1.80 -5.77
CA ASN A 101 14.14 -0.64 -5.59
C ASN A 101 14.92 0.67 -5.39
N LEU A 102 15.99 0.65 -4.60
CA LEU A 102 16.88 1.80 -4.43
C LEU A 102 17.58 2.19 -5.75
N SER A 103 17.97 1.21 -6.56
CA SER A 103 18.57 1.47 -7.88
C SER A 103 17.56 2.09 -8.86
N LEU A 104 16.28 1.65 -8.82
CA LEU A 104 15.20 2.24 -9.62
C LEU A 104 14.97 3.70 -9.24
N LEU A 105 14.89 4.03 -7.94
CA LEU A 105 14.78 5.41 -7.47
C LEU A 105 15.98 6.25 -7.89
N ARG A 106 17.20 5.75 -7.74
CA ARG A 106 18.42 6.46 -8.14
C ARG A 106 18.49 6.70 -9.66
N ARG A 107 17.96 5.77 -10.46
CA ARG A 107 17.88 5.92 -11.91
C ARG A 107 16.90 7.00 -12.34
N LEU A 108 15.76 7.13 -11.62
CA LEU A 108 14.72 8.10 -11.93
C LEU A 108 15.07 9.50 -11.38
N VAL A 109 15.57 9.56 -10.15
CA VAL A 109 15.96 10.81 -9.46
C VAL A 109 17.48 10.94 -9.50
N ARG A 110 17.99 11.51 -10.61
CA ARG A 110 19.43 11.65 -10.90
C ARG A 110 19.98 12.94 -10.28
N THR A 111 19.95 13.03 -8.96
CA THR A 111 20.50 14.18 -8.23
C THR A 111 21.35 13.70 -7.06
N ASP A 112 22.34 14.48 -6.67
CA ASP A 112 23.16 14.30 -5.46
C ASP A 112 22.36 14.61 -4.19
N ASP A 113 21.23 15.30 -4.33
CA ASP A 113 20.31 15.66 -3.26
C ASP A 113 19.52 14.46 -2.72
N LEU A 114 19.40 13.38 -3.51
CA LEU A 114 18.70 12.16 -3.10
C LEU A 114 19.53 11.37 -2.08
N VAL A 115 18.99 11.24 -0.88
CA VAL A 115 19.54 10.46 0.22
C VAL A 115 18.79 9.15 0.33
N LEU A 116 19.54 8.05 0.39
CA LEU A 116 19.03 6.68 0.58
C LEU A 116 19.71 6.10 1.83
N GLU A 117 19.01 6.14 2.96
CA GLU A 117 19.52 5.63 4.24
C GLU A 117 19.01 4.21 4.46
N VAL A 118 19.92 3.23 4.42
CA VAL A 118 19.58 1.84 4.71
C VAL A 118 19.84 1.56 6.19
N ALA A 119 18.88 0.97 6.85
CA ALA A 119 18.95 0.55 8.25
C ALA A 119 18.39 -0.86 8.41
N GLN A 120 18.71 -1.49 9.53
CA GLN A 120 18.21 -2.81 9.89
C GLN A 120 17.21 -2.67 11.03
N ALA A 121 16.03 -3.30 10.90
CA ALA A 121 15.04 -3.32 11.96
C ALA A 121 15.47 -4.23 13.12
N ASP A 122 15.12 -3.83 14.35
CA ASP A 122 15.33 -4.64 15.56
C ASP A 122 14.27 -5.75 15.63
N THR A 123 14.40 -6.72 14.73
CA THR A 123 13.52 -7.88 14.59
C THR A 123 14.32 -9.16 14.61
N ALA A 124 13.69 -10.30 14.90
CA ALA A 124 14.35 -11.60 14.87
C ALA A 124 14.98 -11.92 13.49
N ALA A 125 14.38 -11.44 12.40
CA ALA A 125 14.89 -11.62 11.04
C ALA A 125 15.93 -10.58 10.63
N GLY A 126 16.07 -9.46 11.35
CA GLY A 126 16.97 -8.36 11.00
C GLY A 126 16.70 -7.78 9.62
N THR A 127 15.41 -7.61 9.27
CA THR A 127 14.98 -7.13 7.95
C THR A 127 15.51 -5.74 7.65
N GLU A 128 16.11 -5.54 6.48
CA GLU A 128 16.58 -4.24 6.03
C GLU A 128 15.42 -3.36 5.56
N TYR A 129 15.51 -2.08 5.85
CA TYR A 129 14.60 -1.05 5.30
C TYR A 129 15.39 0.18 4.89
N ALA A 130 14.81 1.00 4.03
CA ALA A 130 15.45 2.24 3.60
C ALA A 130 14.52 3.43 3.77
N ILE A 131 15.08 4.55 4.24
CA ILE A 131 14.44 5.86 4.29
C ILE A 131 15.03 6.69 3.15
N CYS A 132 14.18 7.07 2.20
CA CYS A 132 14.55 7.82 1.02
C CYS A 132 13.94 9.22 1.06
N TYR A 133 14.74 10.26 0.80
CA TYR A 133 14.26 11.65 0.77
C TYR A 133 15.22 12.55 -0.02
N CYS A 134 14.73 13.69 -0.51
CA CYS A 134 15.56 14.75 -1.08
C CYS A 134 15.96 15.73 0.02
N ARG A 135 17.27 15.91 0.24
CA ARG A 135 17.82 16.71 1.37
C ARG A 135 17.36 18.16 1.35
N SER A 136 17.29 18.77 0.16
CA SER A 136 16.92 20.19 0.00
C SER A 136 15.42 20.44 0.11
N ARG A 137 14.59 19.41 -0.06
CA ARG A 137 13.12 19.54 -0.17
C ARG A 137 12.36 18.97 1.02
N ALA A 138 12.86 17.89 1.60
CA ALA A 138 12.22 17.27 2.75
C ALA A 138 12.41 18.11 4.02
N ASP A 139 11.35 18.16 4.85
CA ASP A 139 11.44 18.82 6.16
C ASP A 139 12.40 18.03 7.07
N PRO A 140 13.51 18.64 7.52
CA PRO A 140 14.48 17.98 8.39
C PRO A 140 13.89 17.52 9.75
N ALA A 141 12.84 18.20 10.23
CA ALA A 141 12.17 17.80 11.47
C ALA A 141 11.39 16.49 11.26
N MET A 142 10.65 16.40 10.15
CA MET A 142 9.91 15.20 9.77
C MET A 142 10.86 14.01 9.53
N VAL A 143 11.96 14.21 8.80
CA VAL A 143 12.98 13.15 8.56
C VAL A 143 13.52 12.61 9.88
N ARG A 144 13.87 13.49 10.83
CA ARG A 144 14.33 13.09 12.18
C ARG A 144 13.28 12.31 12.94
N GLN A 145 12.03 12.77 12.91
CA GLN A 145 10.92 12.10 13.56
C GLN A 145 10.68 10.70 12.99
N VAL A 146 10.60 10.56 11.66
CA VAL A 146 10.44 9.26 10.99
C VAL A 146 11.60 8.34 11.33
N ARG A 147 12.85 8.79 11.22
CA ARG A 147 14.03 8.00 11.58
C ARG A 147 13.99 7.51 13.03
N GLN A 148 13.67 8.38 13.97
CA GLN A 148 13.59 8.03 15.40
C GLN A 148 12.46 7.04 15.66
N THR A 149 11.29 7.25 15.04
CA THR A 149 10.14 6.37 15.19
C THR A 149 10.42 4.98 14.63
N LEU A 150 10.99 4.89 13.43
CA LEU A 150 11.32 3.60 12.81
C LEU A 150 12.42 2.87 13.56
N ALA A 151 13.43 3.58 14.08
CA ALA A 151 14.50 2.99 14.90
C ALA A 151 13.99 2.50 16.27
N ALA A 152 12.96 3.15 16.84
CA ALA A 152 12.33 2.76 18.11
C ALA A 152 11.27 1.67 17.94
N ALA A 153 10.78 1.46 16.72
CA ALA A 153 9.78 0.44 16.43
C ALA A 153 10.38 -0.96 16.59
N LYS A 154 9.68 -1.82 17.33
CA LYS A 154 10.08 -3.21 17.59
C LYS A 154 8.98 -4.17 17.16
N PRO A 155 8.72 -4.32 15.87
CA PRO A 155 7.82 -5.36 15.40
C PRO A 155 8.50 -6.73 15.56
N GLU A 156 7.75 -7.76 15.91
CA GLU A 156 8.29 -9.13 16.01
C GLU A 156 8.85 -9.60 14.65
N LEU A 157 8.17 -9.23 13.58
CA LEU A 157 8.54 -9.53 12.20
C LEU A 157 8.18 -8.32 11.31
N LEU A 158 9.05 -7.98 10.38
CA LEU A 158 8.86 -6.90 9.42
C LEU A 158 8.81 -7.49 8.00
N LEU A 159 7.60 -7.61 7.43
CA LEU A 159 7.37 -8.15 6.09
C LEU A 159 7.03 -7.07 5.08
N ASP A 160 6.44 -5.95 5.54
CA ASP A 160 6.02 -4.83 4.69
C ASP A 160 6.16 -3.51 5.45
N SER A 161 6.19 -2.40 4.72
CA SER A 161 6.27 -1.04 5.27
C SER A 161 5.06 -0.67 6.14
N SER A 162 3.89 -1.25 5.89
CA SER A 162 2.67 -1.05 6.67
C SER A 162 2.79 -1.48 8.14
N TYR A 163 3.71 -2.39 8.46
CA TYR A 163 3.98 -2.79 9.84
C TYR A 163 4.49 -1.65 10.72
N PHE A 164 5.03 -0.58 10.13
CA PHE A 164 5.46 0.61 10.87
C PHE A 164 4.33 1.60 11.22
N VAL A 165 3.17 1.48 10.59
CA VAL A 165 2.04 2.41 10.75
C VAL A 165 1.61 2.60 12.22
N PRO A 166 1.51 1.56 13.07
CA PRO A 166 1.10 1.74 14.47
C PRO A 166 2.02 2.67 15.29
N TRP A 167 3.31 2.77 14.92
CA TRP A 167 4.28 3.67 15.58
C TRP A 167 4.30 5.08 14.95
N LEU A 168 3.95 5.18 13.67
CA LEU A 168 3.91 6.46 12.94
C LEU A 168 2.65 7.26 13.23
N LEU A 169 1.55 6.60 13.64
CA LEU A 169 0.30 7.26 13.98
C LEU A 169 0.39 7.94 15.35
N PRO A 170 0.17 9.25 15.45
CA PRO A 170 0.21 9.99 16.71
C PRO A 170 -0.97 9.66 17.63
N SER A 171 -2.07 9.12 17.10
CA SER A 171 -3.26 8.72 17.84
C SER A 171 -3.96 7.56 17.14
N ARG A 172 -4.40 6.58 17.92
CA ARG A 172 -5.24 5.46 17.43
C ARG A 172 -6.66 5.90 17.01
N ALA A 173 -7.06 7.11 17.36
CA ALA A 173 -8.37 7.66 17.02
C ALA A 173 -8.44 8.33 15.64
N ARG A 174 -7.33 8.40 14.88
CA ARG A 174 -7.35 8.90 13.52
C ARG A 174 -7.97 7.87 12.58
N LEU A 175 -8.98 8.31 11.84
CA LEU A 175 -9.65 7.49 10.83
C LEU A 175 -8.93 7.55 9.47
N PHE A 176 -8.33 8.72 9.17
CA PHE A 176 -7.49 8.88 7.97
C PHE A 176 -6.01 8.77 8.33
N THR A 177 -5.31 7.88 7.64
CA THR A 177 -3.88 7.66 7.86
C THR A 177 -3.06 8.71 7.10
N PRO A 178 -2.03 9.34 7.73
CA PRO A 178 -1.13 10.25 7.03
C PRO A 178 -0.06 9.50 6.25
N VAL A 179 -0.40 8.34 5.74
CA VAL A 179 0.49 7.42 5.02
C VAL A 179 -0.21 6.99 3.75
N SER A 180 0.46 7.07 2.62
CA SER A 180 0.03 6.47 1.36
C SER A 180 1.02 5.39 0.91
N TYR A 181 0.57 4.53 0.01
CA TYR A 181 1.37 3.46 -0.54
C TYR A 181 1.42 3.57 -2.04
N THR A 182 2.54 3.16 -2.63
CA THR A 182 2.67 3.01 -4.08
C THR A 182 3.58 1.85 -4.42
N GLN A 183 3.22 1.12 -5.46
CA GLN A 183 4.05 0.07 -6.04
C GLN A 183 4.87 0.59 -7.23
N ARG A 184 4.74 1.90 -7.57
CA ARG A 184 5.37 2.50 -8.75
C ARG A 184 6.58 3.36 -8.39
N PRO A 185 7.78 3.02 -8.89
CA PRO A 185 8.96 3.87 -8.72
C PRO A 185 8.78 5.29 -9.25
N ALA A 186 8.00 5.45 -10.32
CA ALA A 186 7.71 6.75 -10.90
C ALA A 186 6.91 7.65 -9.94
N ALA A 187 5.85 7.10 -9.30
CA ALA A 187 5.05 7.81 -8.31
C ALA A 187 5.89 8.18 -7.07
N ALA A 188 6.63 7.21 -6.53
CA ALA A 188 7.53 7.44 -5.40
C ALA A 188 8.57 8.53 -5.71
N SER A 189 9.14 8.53 -6.94
CA SER A 189 10.11 9.54 -7.37
C SER A 189 9.50 10.93 -7.47
N ALA A 190 8.26 11.06 -7.95
CA ALA A 190 7.53 12.33 -7.99
C ALA A 190 7.33 12.86 -6.55
N LYS A 191 6.88 12.00 -5.63
CA LYS A 191 6.68 12.36 -4.22
C LYS A 191 7.99 12.75 -3.52
N LEU A 192 9.11 12.08 -3.81
CA LEU A 192 10.44 12.50 -3.33
C LEU A 192 10.81 13.92 -3.81
N CYS A 193 10.49 14.23 -5.07
CA CYS A 193 10.70 15.56 -5.64
C CYS A 193 9.77 16.63 -5.05
N GLU A 194 8.63 16.25 -4.48
CA GLU A 194 7.73 17.13 -3.72
C GLU A 194 8.17 17.33 -2.25
N GLY A 195 9.24 16.67 -1.81
CA GLY A 195 9.76 16.76 -0.44
C GLY A 195 9.17 15.74 0.53
N ARG A 196 8.50 14.70 0.01
CA ARG A 196 8.01 13.57 0.81
C ARG A 196 9.15 12.62 1.17
N ILE A 197 8.90 11.79 2.16
CA ILE A 197 9.77 10.71 2.61
C ILE A 197 9.18 9.40 2.11
N VAL A 198 10.02 8.56 1.51
CA VAL A 198 9.62 7.23 1.04
C VAL A 198 10.34 6.19 1.87
N VAL A 199 9.61 5.23 2.41
CA VAL A 199 10.15 4.09 3.17
C VAL A 199 9.92 2.82 2.39
N LEU A 200 10.99 2.06 2.17
CA LEU A 200 11.00 0.77 1.49
C LEU A 200 11.46 -0.30 2.46
N VAL A 201 10.86 -1.48 2.41
CA VAL A 201 11.21 -2.64 3.22
C VAL A 201 11.65 -3.77 2.30
N ASN A 202 12.69 -4.50 2.69
CA ASN A 202 13.15 -5.66 1.94
C ASN A 202 12.13 -6.79 2.03
N GLY A 203 11.75 -7.35 0.89
CA GLY A 203 10.71 -8.39 0.77
C GLY A 203 9.32 -7.86 0.41
N SER A 204 9.17 -6.53 0.24
CA SER A 204 7.89 -5.92 -0.17
C SER A 204 8.05 -5.03 -1.40
N PRO A 205 7.19 -5.16 -2.41
CA PRO A 205 7.15 -4.28 -3.58
C PRO A 205 6.39 -2.97 -3.32
N SER A 206 6.00 -2.71 -2.07
CA SER A 206 5.21 -1.54 -1.70
C SER A 206 6.07 -0.49 -1.00
N ALA A 207 6.06 0.72 -1.52
CA ALA A 207 6.71 1.88 -0.92
C ALA A 207 5.70 2.68 -0.10
N MET A 208 6.03 2.97 1.15
CA MET A 208 5.27 3.85 2.02
C MET A 208 5.72 5.29 1.83
N VAL A 209 4.80 6.22 1.63
CA VAL A 209 5.05 7.65 1.44
C VAL A 209 4.51 8.46 2.61
N LEU A 210 5.32 9.37 3.13
CA LEU A 210 5.06 10.20 4.32
C LEU A 210 5.48 11.65 4.10
N PRO A 211 4.73 12.62 4.64
CA PRO A 211 3.33 12.54 5.02
C PRO A 211 2.43 12.45 3.79
N ALA A 212 1.32 11.73 3.86
CA ALA A 212 0.29 11.74 2.84
C ALA A 212 -0.78 12.80 3.17
N LEU A 213 -1.26 13.50 2.16
CA LEU A 213 -2.39 14.42 2.29
C LEU A 213 -3.66 13.74 1.78
N PHE A 214 -4.77 14.02 2.43
CA PHE A 214 -6.07 13.45 2.03
C PHE A 214 -6.42 13.73 0.56
N CYS A 215 -6.08 14.92 0.05
CA CYS A 215 -6.34 15.28 -1.35
C CYS A 215 -5.54 14.42 -2.36
N GLU A 216 -4.43 13.83 -1.96
CA GLU A 216 -3.60 13.01 -2.84
C GLU A 216 -4.27 11.67 -3.23
N ASN A 217 -5.21 11.18 -2.40
CA ASN A 217 -5.99 9.98 -2.72
C ASN A 217 -6.95 10.16 -3.92
N PHE A 218 -7.18 11.40 -4.35
CA PHE A 218 -8.01 11.72 -5.52
C PHE A 218 -7.20 12.01 -6.79
N GLU A 219 -5.88 11.94 -6.69
CA GLU A 219 -4.96 12.19 -7.79
C GLU A 219 -4.43 10.88 -8.38
N CYS A 220 -4.37 10.82 -9.70
CA CYS A 220 -3.78 9.70 -10.43
C CYS A 220 -2.58 10.17 -11.25
N LEU A 221 -1.60 9.30 -11.49
CA LEU A 221 -0.47 9.61 -12.37
C LEU A 221 -0.92 10.01 -13.79
N ASP A 222 -2.02 9.45 -14.26
CA ASP A 222 -2.60 9.77 -15.56
C ASP A 222 -3.10 11.22 -15.66
N ASP A 223 -3.42 11.88 -14.55
CA ASP A 223 -3.81 13.29 -14.52
C ASP A 223 -2.71 14.19 -15.07
N TYR A 224 -1.45 13.88 -14.74
CA TYR A 224 -0.28 14.63 -15.21
C TYR A 224 0.06 14.38 -16.67
N ALA A 225 -0.43 13.27 -17.24
CA ALA A 225 -0.29 12.94 -18.67
C ALA A 225 -1.45 13.44 -19.52
N SER A 226 -2.44 14.10 -18.91
CA SER A 226 -3.68 14.58 -19.55
C SER A 226 -3.72 16.10 -19.67
N THR A 227 -4.68 16.63 -20.42
CA THR A 227 -4.92 18.08 -20.48
C THR A 227 -5.45 18.59 -19.14
N ALA A 228 -5.09 19.81 -18.73
CA ALA A 228 -5.48 20.39 -17.45
C ALA A 228 -7.01 20.42 -17.24
N VAL A 229 -7.78 20.66 -18.30
CA VAL A 229 -9.25 20.68 -18.23
C VAL A 229 -9.80 19.29 -17.91
N PHE A 230 -9.29 18.26 -18.60
CA PHE A 230 -9.73 16.88 -18.38
C PHE A 230 -9.30 16.35 -17.02
N ALA A 231 -8.08 16.60 -16.60
CA ALA A 231 -7.59 16.23 -15.27
C ALA A 231 -8.42 16.90 -14.16
N SER A 232 -8.75 18.20 -14.30
CA SER A 232 -9.61 18.90 -13.35
C SER A 232 -11.01 18.30 -13.29
N PHE A 233 -11.59 17.94 -14.43
CA PHE A 233 -12.89 17.27 -14.48
C PHE A 233 -12.86 15.92 -13.75
N LEU A 234 -11.84 15.09 -14.01
CA LEU A 234 -11.67 13.80 -13.33
C LEU A 234 -11.53 13.96 -11.81
N ARG A 235 -10.73 14.93 -11.35
CA ARG A 235 -10.58 15.21 -9.91
C ARG A 235 -11.92 15.58 -9.27
N VAL A 236 -12.71 16.46 -9.91
CA VAL A 236 -14.06 16.81 -9.42
C VAL A 236 -14.95 15.56 -9.37
N LEU A 237 -14.88 14.70 -10.39
CA LEU A 237 -15.60 13.43 -10.43
C LEU A 237 -15.19 12.50 -9.29
N ASN A 238 -13.91 12.40 -9.00
CA ASN A 238 -13.38 11.58 -7.90
C ASN A 238 -13.89 12.09 -6.54
N TYR A 239 -13.84 13.40 -6.29
CA TYR A 239 -14.43 13.98 -5.07
C TYR A 239 -15.94 13.73 -4.99
N ALA A 240 -16.67 13.93 -6.08
CA ALA A 240 -18.11 13.65 -6.12
C ALA A 240 -18.40 12.17 -5.84
N SER A 241 -17.60 11.27 -6.38
CA SER A 241 -17.71 9.83 -6.13
C SER A 241 -17.48 9.48 -4.65
N PHE A 242 -16.52 10.12 -3.98
CA PHE A 242 -16.32 9.96 -2.55
C PHE A 242 -17.55 10.35 -1.74
N TYR A 243 -18.09 11.53 -1.99
CA TYR A 243 -19.28 11.99 -1.29
C TYR A 243 -20.48 11.09 -1.58
N LEU A 244 -20.71 10.71 -2.83
CA LEU A 244 -21.78 9.78 -3.19
C LEU A 244 -21.65 8.45 -2.49
N THR A 245 -20.44 7.89 -2.46
CA THR A 245 -20.21 6.59 -1.83
C THR A 245 -20.49 6.62 -0.33
N VAL A 246 -20.04 7.67 0.36
CA VAL A 246 -20.11 7.76 1.82
C VAL A 246 -21.47 8.24 2.29
N PHE A 247 -22.01 9.31 1.68
CA PHE A 247 -23.21 9.99 2.19
C PHE A 247 -24.52 9.46 1.61
N LEU A 248 -24.52 9.01 0.35
CA LEU A 248 -25.75 8.72 -0.37
C LEU A 248 -26.66 7.68 0.33
N PRO A 249 -26.15 6.53 0.84
CA PRO A 249 -27.00 5.54 1.51
C PRO A 249 -27.62 6.09 2.81
N GLY A 250 -26.82 6.78 3.63
CA GLY A 250 -27.30 7.40 4.87
C GLY A 250 -28.29 8.53 4.60
N ALA A 251 -28.02 9.35 3.60
CA ALA A 251 -28.93 10.43 3.18
C ALA A 251 -30.25 9.89 2.64
N PHE A 252 -30.23 8.82 1.86
CA PHE A 252 -31.44 8.18 1.35
C PHE A 252 -32.33 7.68 2.49
N VAL A 253 -31.76 6.97 3.47
CA VAL A 253 -32.50 6.52 4.65
C VAL A 253 -33.05 7.71 5.45
N CYS A 254 -32.23 8.74 5.69
CA CYS A 254 -32.63 9.94 6.39
C CYS A 254 -33.80 10.65 5.69
N LEU A 255 -33.69 10.84 4.38
CA LEU A 255 -34.78 11.52 3.59
C LEU A 255 -36.04 10.69 3.60
N ALA A 256 -35.97 9.40 3.37
CA ALA A 256 -37.16 8.55 3.29
C ALA A 256 -37.90 8.42 4.65
N VAL A 257 -37.13 8.34 5.76
CA VAL A 257 -37.71 8.11 7.10
C VAL A 257 -38.12 9.43 7.79
N TYR A 258 -37.27 10.47 7.72
CA TYR A 258 -37.43 11.69 8.52
C TYR A 258 -37.92 12.91 7.72
N LEU A 259 -37.64 12.96 6.40
CA LEU A 259 -37.87 14.12 5.56
C LEU A 259 -38.51 13.73 4.20
N PRO A 260 -39.61 12.93 4.20
CA PRO A 260 -40.23 12.47 2.95
C PRO A 260 -40.73 13.62 2.06
N GLU A 261 -40.99 14.77 2.65
CA GLU A 261 -41.47 15.99 1.95
C GLU A 261 -40.41 16.53 0.95
N LEU A 262 -39.13 16.25 1.14
CA LEU A 262 -38.07 16.67 0.22
C LEU A 262 -37.92 15.75 -1.00
N ILE A 263 -38.54 14.57 -0.97
CA ILE A 263 -38.52 13.62 -2.09
C ILE A 263 -39.63 13.97 -3.08
N PRO A 264 -39.35 14.00 -4.40
CA PRO A 264 -40.39 14.21 -5.40
C PRO A 264 -41.55 13.21 -5.23
N PRO A 265 -42.82 13.66 -5.26
CA PRO A 265 -43.95 12.81 -4.92
C PRO A 265 -44.05 11.51 -5.71
N GLN A 266 -43.65 11.53 -6.98
CA GLN A 266 -43.64 10.34 -7.83
C GLN A 266 -42.64 9.29 -7.37
N LEU A 267 -41.46 9.72 -6.86
CA LEU A 267 -40.44 8.85 -6.33
C LEU A 267 -40.83 8.35 -4.94
N LEU A 268 -41.34 9.23 -4.08
CA LEU A 268 -41.82 8.87 -2.74
C LEU A 268 -42.87 7.77 -2.81
N TYR A 269 -43.88 7.91 -3.71
CA TYR A 269 -44.92 6.89 -3.89
C TYR A 269 -44.31 5.52 -4.29
N LYS A 270 -43.26 5.51 -5.14
CA LYS A 270 -42.60 4.28 -5.53
C LYS A 270 -41.81 3.65 -4.36
N ILE A 271 -41.17 4.48 -3.54
CA ILE A 271 -40.41 4.01 -2.34
C ILE A 271 -41.41 3.40 -1.35
N GLU A 272 -42.50 4.09 -1.01
CA GLU A 272 -43.51 3.59 -0.08
C GLU A 272 -44.21 2.31 -0.57
N ALA A 273 -44.50 2.23 -1.86
CA ALA A 273 -45.08 1.04 -2.45
C ALA A 273 -44.14 -0.16 -2.38
N ALA A 274 -42.84 0.06 -2.61
CA ALA A 274 -41.81 -0.97 -2.53
C ALA A 274 -41.56 -1.41 -1.07
N GLU A 275 -41.52 -0.45 -0.12
CA GLU A 275 -41.34 -0.72 1.30
C GLU A 275 -42.49 -1.55 1.89
N LYS A 276 -43.72 -1.30 1.49
CA LYS A 276 -44.87 -2.12 1.90
C LYS A 276 -44.82 -3.56 1.41
N ALA A 277 -44.03 -3.84 0.36
CA ALA A 277 -43.86 -5.17 -0.19
C ALA A 277 -42.68 -5.93 0.46
N THR A 278 -41.79 -5.26 1.22
CA THR A 278 -40.63 -5.85 1.87
C THR A 278 -40.91 -6.20 3.34
N PRO A 279 -40.27 -7.24 3.90
CA PRO A 279 -40.51 -7.65 5.30
C PRO A 279 -39.74 -6.81 6.33
N LEU A 280 -38.72 -6.05 5.91
CA LEU A 280 -37.84 -5.27 6.78
C LEU A 280 -38.13 -3.76 6.61
N PRO A 281 -38.00 -2.97 7.69
CA PRO A 281 -38.05 -1.50 7.55
C PRO A 281 -36.82 -1.03 6.76
N LEU A 282 -36.97 0.07 6.01
CA LEU A 282 -36.00 0.64 5.08
C LEU A 282 -34.58 0.75 5.67
N PHE A 283 -34.48 1.18 6.94
CA PHE A 283 -33.21 1.30 7.64
C PHE A 283 -32.49 -0.05 7.81
N ALA A 284 -33.22 -1.08 8.26
CA ALA A 284 -32.67 -2.42 8.44
C ALA A 284 -32.33 -3.07 7.11
N GLU A 285 -33.16 -2.86 6.10
CA GLU A 285 -32.94 -3.31 4.73
C GLU A 285 -31.66 -2.70 4.15
N MET A 286 -31.43 -1.38 4.32
CA MET A 286 -30.21 -0.71 3.88
C MET A 286 -28.96 -1.29 4.54
N LEU A 287 -28.98 -1.49 5.86
CA LEU A 287 -27.86 -2.10 6.58
C LEU A 287 -27.55 -3.51 6.09
N LEU A 288 -28.61 -4.33 5.89
CA LEU A 288 -28.47 -5.70 5.41
C LEU A 288 -27.84 -5.73 4.01
N VAL A 289 -28.32 -4.91 3.08
CA VAL A 289 -27.84 -4.89 1.70
C VAL A 289 -26.39 -4.43 1.62
N ILE A 290 -26.03 -3.36 2.33
CA ILE A 290 -24.64 -2.89 2.37
C ILE A 290 -23.73 -3.96 3.00
N LEU A 291 -24.16 -4.63 4.08
CA LEU A 291 -23.40 -5.71 4.69
C LEU A 291 -23.19 -6.88 3.71
N LEU A 292 -24.23 -7.30 2.99
CA LEU A 292 -24.12 -8.38 2.01
C LEU A 292 -23.16 -8.01 0.87
N LEU A 293 -23.25 -6.78 0.35
CA LEU A 293 -22.34 -6.30 -0.70
C LEU A 293 -20.90 -6.23 -0.20
N GLU A 294 -20.68 -5.83 1.05
CA GLU A 294 -19.35 -5.81 1.66
C GLU A 294 -18.77 -7.22 1.83
N VAL A 295 -19.60 -8.19 2.26
CA VAL A 295 -19.20 -9.60 2.33
C VAL A 295 -18.83 -10.16 0.95
N ILE A 296 -19.61 -9.82 -0.09
CA ILE A 296 -19.30 -10.24 -1.47
C ILE A 296 -17.97 -9.63 -1.94
N ARG A 297 -17.75 -8.34 -1.64
CA ARG A 297 -16.50 -7.65 -1.97
C ARG A 297 -15.31 -8.30 -1.27
N GLU A 298 -15.41 -8.54 0.03
CA GLU A 298 -14.35 -9.18 0.83
C GLU A 298 -14.06 -10.61 0.37
N ALA A 299 -15.10 -11.36 0.02
CA ALA A 299 -14.93 -12.69 -0.56
C ALA A 299 -14.21 -12.64 -1.91
N GLY A 300 -14.55 -11.65 -2.75
CA GLY A 300 -13.89 -11.43 -4.04
C GLY A 300 -12.39 -11.15 -3.94
N LEU A 301 -11.97 -10.38 -2.91
CA LEU A 301 -10.57 -10.07 -2.65
C LEU A 301 -9.76 -11.29 -2.20
N ARG A 302 -10.40 -12.27 -1.56
CA ARG A 302 -9.74 -13.49 -1.05
C ARG A 302 -9.72 -14.65 -2.04
N MET A 303 -10.46 -14.55 -3.13
CA MET A 303 -10.47 -15.58 -4.16
C MET A 303 -9.27 -15.48 -5.10
N PRO A 304 -8.78 -16.62 -5.64
CA PRO A 304 -7.80 -16.59 -6.73
C PRO A 304 -8.32 -15.76 -7.92
N GLN A 305 -7.47 -14.94 -8.52
CA GLN A 305 -7.85 -13.99 -9.58
C GLN A 305 -8.56 -14.67 -10.77
N SER A 306 -8.19 -15.91 -11.10
CA SER A 306 -8.79 -16.68 -12.19
C SER A 306 -10.29 -16.99 -12.00
N LEU A 307 -10.78 -17.03 -10.77
CA LEU A 307 -12.17 -17.35 -10.42
C LEU A 307 -12.92 -16.14 -9.84
N GLY A 308 -12.21 -15.20 -9.20
CA GLY A 308 -12.79 -14.13 -8.41
C GLY A 308 -13.74 -13.23 -9.21
N HIS A 309 -13.37 -12.83 -10.41
CA HIS A 309 -14.22 -11.96 -11.25
C HIS A 309 -15.51 -12.65 -11.69
N SER A 310 -15.43 -13.90 -12.14
CA SER A 310 -16.61 -14.63 -12.62
C SER A 310 -17.58 -14.96 -11.48
N VAL A 311 -17.06 -15.40 -10.34
CA VAL A 311 -17.90 -15.75 -9.18
C VAL A 311 -18.52 -14.50 -8.55
N SER A 312 -17.79 -13.40 -8.43
CA SER A 312 -18.33 -12.15 -7.90
C SER A 312 -19.45 -11.60 -8.79
N LEU A 313 -19.26 -11.61 -10.12
CA LEU A 313 -20.28 -11.15 -11.07
C LEU A 313 -21.56 -12.00 -11.00
N VAL A 314 -21.40 -13.31 -11.03
CA VAL A 314 -22.54 -14.26 -10.98
C VAL A 314 -23.25 -14.16 -9.63
N SER A 315 -22.50 -14.08 -8.51
CA SER A 315 -23.09 -13.94 -7.18
C SER A 315 -23.86 -12.63 -7.03
N ALA A 316 -23.30 -11.50 -7.47
CA ALA A 316 -23.97 -10.22 -7.40
C ALA A 316 -25.26 -10.19 -8.24
N LEU A 317 -25.23 -10.78 -9.44
CA LEU A 317 -26.40 -10.87 -10.31
C LEU A 317 -27.49 -11.76 -9.72
N ILE A 318 -27.14 -12.98 -9.30
CA ILE A 318 -28.11 -13.97 -8.77
C ILE A 318 -28.70 -13.45 -7.46
N ILE A 319 -27.85 -12.97 -6.53
CA ILE A 319 -28.33 -12.48 -5.23
C ILE A 319 -29.19 -11.22 -5.41
N GLY A 320 -28.76 -10.28 -6.28
CA GLY A 320 -29.51 -9.06 -6.56
C GLY A 320 -30.89 -9.36 -7.19
N ASP A 321 -30.96 -10.20 -8.23
CA ASP A 321 -32.19 -10.55 -8.89
C ASP A 321 -33.12 -11.40 -7.99
N ALA A 322 -32.58 -12.40 -7.30
CA ALA A 322 -33.35 -13.22 -6.38
C ALA A 322 -33.89 -12.43 -5.19
N ALA A 323 -33.12 -11.51 -4.63
CA ALA A 323 -33.52 -10.70 -3.49
C ALA A 323 -34.65 -9.71 -3.85
N VAL A 324 -34.60 -9.15 -5.05
CA VAL A 324 -35.66 -8.25 -5.56
C VAL A 324 -36.90 -9.03 -5.99
N SER A 325 -36.73 -10.13 -6.73
CA SER A 325 -37.87 -10.93 -7.21
C SER A 325 -38.63 -11.63 -6.09
N SER A 326 -37.93 -11.96 -4.98
CA SER A 326 -38.57 -12.48 -3.77
C SER A 326 -39.26 -11.42 -2.92
N GLY A 327 -39.13 -10.14 -3.25
CA GLY A 327 -39.62 -9.04 -2.43
C GLY A 327 -38.87 -8.84 -1.12
N PHE A 328 -37.67 -9.36 -1.00
CA PHE A 328 -36.86 -9.23 0.20
C PHE A 328 -36.12 -7.88 0.25
N ILE A 329 -35.80 -7.32 -0.91
CA ILE A 329 -35.11 -6.04 -1.09
C ILE A 329 -35.90 -5.17 -2.08
N SER A 330 -36.08 -3.90 -1.72
CA SER A 330 -36.75 -2.93 -2.57
C SER A 330 -35.87 -2.43 -3.71
N THR A 331 -36.42 -2.29 -4.91
CA THR A 331 -35.70 -1.82 -6.10
C THR A 331 -35.10 -0.42 -5.94
N PRO A 332 -35.76 0.58 -5.36
CA PRO A 332 -35.20 1.91 -5.14
C PRO A 332 -33.97 1.86 -4.24
N LEU A 333 -34.01 1.08 -3.16
CA LEU A 333 -32.88 0.93 -2.23
C LEU A 333 -31.70 0.24 -2.90
N LEU A 334 -31.96 -0.84 -3.67
CA LEU A 334 -30.89 -1.53 -4.40
C LEU A 334 -30.22 -0.60 -5.41
N THR A 335 -30.97 0.28 -6.07
CA THR A 335 -30.40 1.26 -7.01
C THR A 335 -29.46 2.25 -6.31
N VAL A 336 -29.85 2.77 -5.15
CA VAL A 336 -29.06 3.69 -4.35
C VAL A 336 -27.77 3.01 -3.83
N THR A 337 -27.92 1.79 -3.33
CA THR A 337 -26.75 1.01 -2.84
C THR A 337 -25.80 0.65 -3.95
N ALA A 338 -26.31 0.22 -5.11
CA ALA A 338 -25.48 -0.09 -6.28
C ALA A 338 -24.69 1.15 -6.75
N LEU A 339 -25.32 2.32 -6.81
CA LEU A 339 -24.65 3.57 -7.16
C LEU A 339 -23.54 3.90 -6.13
N SER A 340 -23.86 3.80 -4.83
CA SER A 340 -22.87 4.05 -3.76
C SER A 340 -21.66 3.10 -3.84
N VAL A 341 -21.89 1.83 -4.09
CA VAL A 341 -20.78 0.85 -4.17
C VAL A 341 -19.95 1.07 -5.43
N THR A 342 -20.62 1.32 -6.57
CA THR A 342 -19.91 1.53 -7.85
C THR A 342 -19.04 2.79 -7.82
N THR A 343 -19.53 3.88 -7.21
CA THR A 343 -18.72 5.11 -7.03
C THR A 343 -17.54 4.89 -6.09
N GLY A 344 -17.63 3.94 -5.15
CA GLY A 344 -16.51 3.57 -4.26
C GLY A 344 -15.32 2.93 -4.98
N PHE A 345 -15.53 2.29 -6.12
CA PHE A 345 -14.43 1.71 -6.91
C PHE A 345 -13.56 2.76 -7.60
N VAL A 346 -14.01 4.00 -7.69
CA VAL A 346 -13.24 5.10 -8.26
C VAL A 346 -12.05 5.49 -7.35
N ILE A 347 -12.15 5.21 -6.04
CA ILE A 347 -11.15 5.61 -5.05
C ILE A 347 -10.73 4.38 -4.22
N PRO A 348 -9.95 3.46 -4.79
CA PRO A 348 -9.58 2.21 -4.13
C PRO A 348 -8.72 2.42 -2.88
N GLU A 349 -7.91 3.49 -2.83
CA GLU A 349 -7.00 3.80 -1.72
C GLU A 349 -7.74 4.08 -0.41
N LEU A 350 -8.95 4.64 -0.46
CA LEU A 350 -9.77 4.94 0.71
C LEU A 350 -10.85 3.88 0.98
N SER A 351 -10.75 2.69 0.41
CA SER A 351 -11.81 1.68 0.48
C SER A 351 -12.18 1.27 1.91
N HIS A 352 -11.20 1.17 2.82
CA HIS A 352 -11.42 0.81 4.22
C HIS A 352 -12.16 1.93 4.98
N GLU A 353 -11.68 3.16 4.84
CA GLU A 353 -12.27 4.35 5.46
C GLU A 353 -13.69 4.58 4.93
N ILE A 354 -13.88 4.48 3.62
CA ILE A 354 -15.19 4.60 2.95
C ILE A 354 -16.18 3.60 3.54
N THR A 355 -15.79 2.33 3.69
CA THR A 355 -16.66 1.29 4.26
C THR A 355 -17.11 1.66 5.67
N VAL A 356 -16.18 2.02 6.55
CA VAL A 356 -16.50 2.40 7.93
C VAL A 356 -17.44 3.61 7.97
N PHE A 357 -17.10 4.67 7.23
CA PHE A 357 -17.94 5.88 7.20
C PHE A 357 -19.31 5.61 6.61
N ARG A 358 -19.43 4.80 5.56
CA ARG A 358 -20.72 4.42 4.97
C ARG A 358 -21.64 3.80 5.99
N PHE A 359 -21.15 2.81 6.77
CA PHE A 359 -21.94 2.21 7.84
C PHE A 359 -22.31 3.22 8.93
N LEU A 360 -21.39 4.08 9.33
CA LEU A 360 -21.64 5.12 10.34
C LEU A 360 -22.70 6.13 9.85
N PHE A 361 -22.65 6.57 8.58
CA PHE A 361 -23.64 7.49 8.01
C PHE A 361 -25.03 6.87 7.90
N ILE A 362 -25.12 5.57 7.57
CA ILE A 362 -26.40 4.86 7.58
C ILE A 362 -26.95 4.78 9.00
N LEU A 363 -26.14 4.42 9.99
CA LEU A 363 -26.55 4.35 11.40
C LEU A 363 -26.98 5.71 11.93
N CYS A 364 -26.18 6.76 11.71
CA CYS A 364 -26.52 8.11 12.15
C CYS A 364 -27.73 8.67 11.43
N GLY A 365 -27.84 8.45 10.11
CA GLY A 365 -28.98 8.87 9.30
C GLY A 365 -30.28 8.16 9.69
N GLY A 366 -30.22 6.87 10.00
CA GLY A 366 -31.38 6.09 10.42
C GLY A 366 -31.83 6.32 11.85
N LEU A 367 -30.91 6.62 12.79
CA LEU A 367 -31.22 6.81 14.21
C LEU A 367 -31.51 8.27 14.58
N TRP A 368 -30.74 9.22 14.02
CA TRP A 368 -30.81 10.64 14.38
C TRP A 368 -31.17 11.57 13.21
N GLY A 369 -31.45 10.99 12.05
CA GLY A 369 -31.85 11.75 10.86
C GLY A 369 -30.76 12.73 10.40
N LEU A 370 -31.19 13.92 9.93
CA LEU A 370 -30.29 14.96 9.41
C LEU A 370 -29.27 15.46 10.44
N PHE A 371 -29.68 15.53 11.72
CA PHE A 371 -28.75 15.92 12.79
C PHE A 371 -27.58 14.94 12.93
N GLY A 372 -27.86 13.63 12.86
CA GLY A 372 -26.82 12.60 12.92
C GLY A 372 -25.85 12.69 11.73
N ILE A 373 -26.38 12.88 10.52
CA ILE A 373 -25.55 13.04 9.31
C ILE A 373 -24.67 14.28 9.41
N SER A 374 -25.23 15.43 9.84
CA SER A 374 -24.47 16.67 9.95
C SER A 374 -23.38 16.60 11.02
N LEU A 375 -23.68 16.00 12.18
CA LEU A 375 -22.71 15.81 13.26
C LEU A 375 -21.57 14.90 12.83
N LEU A 376 -21.87 13.75 12.22
CA LEU A 376 -20.86 12.83 11.72
C LEU A 376 -20.03 13.45 10.58
N GLY A 377 -20.67 14.22 9.70
CA GLY A 377 -19.97 14.98 8.65
C GLY A 377 -18.99 15.99 9.23
N MET A 378 -19.36 16.68 10.30
CA MET A 378 -18.46 17.59 11.01
C MET A 378 -17.29 16.84 11.66
N VAL A 379 -17.55 15.69 12.31
CA VAL A 379 -16.50 14.84 12.89
C VAL A 379 -15.54 14.35 11.80
N MET A 380 -16.07 13.93 10.65
CA MET A 380 -15.25 13.51 9.51
C MET A 380 -14.34 14.66 9.03
N LEU A 381 -14.88 15.87 8.86
CA LEU A 381 -14.09 17.05 8.45
C LEU A 381 -13.02 17.45 9.48
N LEU A 382 -13.30 17.31 10.78
CA LEU A 382 -12.31 17.57 11.81
C LEU A 382 -11.19 16.52 11.89
N ASN A 383 -11.42 15.32 11.33
CA ASN A 383 -10.47 14.23 11.33
C ASN A 383 -9.59 14.19 10.04
N LEU A 384 -10.01 14.93 9.01
CA LEU A 384 -9.23 15.15 7.78
C LEU A 384 -8.02 16.06 8.04
#